data_23dcbf3c6e74d0bfe9207e989f36f2c0
#
_entry.id   23dcbf3c6e74d0bfe9207e989f36f2c0
#
_cell.length_a   1.000
_cell.length_b   1.000
_cell.length_c   1.000
_cell.angle_alpha   90.00
_cell.angle_beta   90.00
_cell.angle_gamma   90.00
#
_symmetry.space_group_name_H-M   'P 1'
#
loop_
_entity.id
_entity.type
_entity.pdbx_description
1 polymer ?
#
loop_
_entity_poly.entity_id
_entity_poly.type
_entity_poly.pdbx_seq_one_letter_code
_entity_poly.pdbx_strand_id
1 'polypeptide(L)'
;MEHRHLNTSADHQHVAGSEHARDWHGEDYLVLFDESEAAAVSERYEVLRLLPGFKVLGLRRWDDFIVRNAAGQTYSIPTLPLDTLYLSSFSVPDGKTALQPDGRFTGKIKWYVKPIALGGDAGVGENLVWVSHEEHGQLVKWWNDKYLALKARQVAGKRRR
;
A
#
# COMPACT_ATOMS: atom_id res chain seq x y z
N MET A 1 -39.46 -34.78 -31.26
CA MET A 1 -39.47 -34.01 -30.02
C MET A 1 -38.03 -33.61 -29.70
N GLU A 2 -37.67 -32.38 -30.11
CA GLU A 2 -36.32 -31.85 -29.91
C GLU A 2 -36.23 -31.21 -28.54
N HIS A 3 -35.36 -31.75 -27.70
CA HIS A 3 -34.98 -31.07 -26.47
C HIS A 3 -33.82 -30.08 -26.78
N ARG A 4 -34.16 -28.81 -26.90
CA ARG A 4 -33.17 -27.74 -26.92
C ARG A 4 -32.60 -27.57 -25.51
N HIS A 5 -31.38 -28.01 -25.33
CA HIS A 5 -30.56 -27.59 -24.21
C HIS A 5 -30.21 -26.11 -24.39
N LEU A 6 -30.84 -25.24 -23.63
CA LEU A 6 -30.39 -23.87 -23.43
C LEU A 6 -29.12 -23.92 -22.59
N ASN A 7 -28.04 -23.86 -23.26
CA ASN A 7 -26.73 -23.64 -22.63
C ASN A 7 -26.65 -22.15 -22.28
N THR A 8 -27.08 -21.78 -21.09
CA THR A 8 -26.80 -20.48 -20.50
C THR A 8 -25.36 -20.48 -20.04
N SER A 9 -24.45 -20.21 -20.97
CA SER A 9 -23.14 -19.73 -20.60
C SER A 9 -23.33 -18.42 -19.87
N ALA A 10 -23.30 -18.46 -18.56
CA ALA A 10 -23.12 -17.25 -17.77
C ALA A 10 -21.75 -16.71 -18.14
N ASP A 11 -21.75 -15.78 -19.06
CA ASP A 11 -20.63 -14.91 -19.34
C ASP A 11 -20.32 -14.15 -18.05
N HIS A 12 -19.45 -14.73 -17.25
CA HIS A 12 -18.77 -13.98 -16.23
C HIS A 12 -17.83 -13.06 -16.99
N GLN A 13 -18.38 -11.94 -17.46
CA GLN A 13 -17.55 -10.82 -17.84
C GLN A 13 -16.79 -10.43 -16.58
N HIS A 14 -15.59 -10.97 -16.45
CA HIS A 14 -14.57 -10.36 -15.65
C HIS A 14 -14.48 -8.92 -16.13
N VAL A 15 -15.02 -8.01 -15.34
CA VAL A 15 -14.75 -6.60 -15.52
C VAL A 15 -13.23 -6.47 -15.39
N ALA A 16 -12.55 -6.37 -16.53
CA ALA A 16 -11.13 -6.09 -16.61
C ALA A 16 -10.90 -4.62 -16.19
N GLY A 17 -11.30 -4.29 -14.97
CA GLY A 17 -11.10 -3.02 -14.32
C GLY A 17 -10.23 -3.30 -13.10
N SER A 18 -8.93 -2.99 -13.20
CA SER A 18 -8.00 -2.99 -12.09
C SER A 18 -7.64 -4.37 -11.48
N GLU A 19 -7.26 -5.33 -12.30
CA GLU A 19 -6.35 -6.35 -11.79
C GLU A 19 -5.00 -5.66 -11.59
N HIS A 20 -4.79 -5.14 -10.37
CA HIS A 20 -3.45 -4.76 -9.95
C HIS A 20 -2.53 -5.95 -10.20
N ALA A 21 -1.37 -5.72 -10.83
CA ALA A 21 -0.32 -6.71 -10.81
C ALA A 21 0.09 -6.89 -9.35
N ARG A 22 -0.48 -7.89 -8.69
CA ARG A 22 -0.24 -8.19 -7.28
C ARG A 22 0.11 -9.64 -7.16
N ASP A 23 1.13 -9.89 -6.44
CA ASP A 23 1.48 -11.15 -5.81
C ASP A 23 2.97 -11.19 -5.44
N TRP A 24 3.45 -12.38 -5.17
CA TRP A 24 4.80 -12.58 -4.69
C TRP A 24 5.85 -12.38 -5.80
N HIS A 25 6.84 -11.55 -5.51
CA HIS A 25 8.10 -11.46 -6.25
C HIS A 25 9.23 -11.84 -5.29
N GLY A 26 9.76 -13.05 -5.45
CA GLY A 26 10.65 -13.62 -4.43
C GLY A 26 9.93 -13.73 -3.08
N GLU A 27 10.47 -13.11 -2.05
CA GLU A 27 9.87 -13.07 -0.71
C GLU A 27 8.97 -11.83 -0.48
N ASP A 28 8.92 -10.92 -1.45
CA ASP A 28 8.16 -9.69 -1.34
C ASP A 28 6.77 -9.83 -1.98
N TYR A 29 5.74 -9.50 -1.23
CA TYR A 29 4.40 -9.29 -1.77
C TYR A 29 4.32 -7.88 -2.36
N LEU A 30 3.95 -7.78 -3.63
CA LEU A 30 3.85 -6.53 -4.37
C LEU A 30 2.44 -6.31 -4.89
N VAL A 31 1.99 -5.07 -4.83
CA VAL A 31 0.79 -4.58 -5.51
C VAL A 31 1.22 -3.40 -6.35
N LEU A 32 1.25 -3.55 -7.67
CA LEU A 32 1.62 -2.49 -8.60
C LEU A 32 0.36 -1.81 -9.14
N PHE A 33 0.34 -0.49 -9.17
CA PHE A 33 -0.82 0.31 -9.59
C PHE A 33 -0.64 0.79 -11.04
N ASP A 34 -1.75 0.81 -11.80
CA ASP A 34 -1.81 1.60 -13.02
C ASP A 34 -1.90 3.10 -12.68
N GLU A 35 -1.88 3.98 -13.70
CA GLU A 35 -1.88 5.43 -13.45
C GLU A 35 -3.13 5.94 -12.74
N SER A 36 -4.30 5.42 -13.07
CA SER A 36 -5.55 5.86 -12.44
C SER A 36 -5.66 5.39 -11.00
N GLU A 37 -5.22 4.18 -10.72
CA GLU A 37 -5.13 3.62 -9.39
C GLU A 37 -4.10 4.35 -8.53
N ALA A 38 -2.93 4.66 -9.10
CA ALA A 38 -1.89 5.42 -8.43
C ALA A 38 -2.40 6.81 -8.00
N ALA A 39 -3.15 7.49 -8.86
CA ALA A 39 -3.77 8.76 -8.52
C ALA A 39 -4.80 8.63 -7.38
N ALA A 40 -5.68 7.63 -7.44
CA ALA A 40 -6.68 7.39 -6.40
C ALA A 40 -6.04 7.01 -5.06
N VAL A 41 -4.99 6.21 -5.08
CA VAL A 41 -4.23 5.82 -3.89
C VAL A 41 -3.48 7.02 -3.31
N SER A 42 -2.83 7.83 -4.13
CA SER A 42 -2.14 9.05 -3.68
C SER A 42 -3.09 10.00 -2.96
N GLU A 43 -4.30 10.16 -3.46
CA GLU A 43 -5.34 10.98 -2.82
C GLU A 43 -5.83 10.35 -1.51
N ARG A 44 -6.12 9.05 -1.53
CA ARG A 44 -6.60 8.31 -0.34
C ARG A 44 -5.66 8.42 0.85
N TYR A 45 -4.36 8.32 0.61
CA TYR A 45 -3.33 8.39 1.66
C TYR A 45 -2.75 9.79 1.86
N GLU A 46 -3.21 10.77 1.09
CA GLU A 46 -2.68 12.15 1.10
C GLU A 46 -1.16 12.22 0.88
N VAL A 47 -0.65 11.41 -0.02
CA VAL A 47 0.80 11.27 -0.24
C VAL A 47 1.45 12.57 -0.69
N LEU A 48 0.78 13.37 -1.53
CA LEU A 48 1.34 14.64 -2.01
C LEU A 48 1.53 15.66 -0.89
N ARG A 49 0.73 15.60 0.16
CA ARG A 49 0.88 16.45 1.35
C ARG A 49 2.10 16.04 2.18
N LEU A 50 2.32 14.73 2.32
CA LEU A 50 3.36 14.17 3.19
C LEU A 50 4.68 13.95 2.47
N LEU A 51 4.64 13.64 1.18
CA LEU A 51 5.80 13.42 0.31
C LEU A 51 5.67 14.27 -0.97
N PRO A 52 5.85 15.58 -0.91
CA PRO A 52 5.80 16.42 -2.11
C PRO A 52 6.82 15.96 -3.16
N GLY A 53 6.39 15.86 -4.42
CA GLY A 53 7.25 15.47 -5.54
C GLY A 53 7.41 13.96 -5.74
N PHE A 54 6.73 13.14 -4.96
CA PHE A 54 6.72 11.67 -5.13
C PHE A 54 5.41 11.18 -5.69
N LYS A 55 5.51 10.18 -6.56
CA LYS A 55 4.36 9.45 -7.12
C LYS A 55 4.33 8.04 -6.55
N VAL A 56 3.18 7.59 -6.10
CA VAL A 56 2.99 6.20 -5.63
C VAL A 56 2.91 5.28 -6.83
N LEU A 57 3.68 4.20 -6.83
CA LEU A 57 3.68 3.17 -7.85
C LEU A 57 3.05 1.86 -7.38
N GLY A 58 3.01 1.63 -6.08
CA GLY A 58 2.51 0.38 -5.54
C GLY A 58 2.69 0.25 -4.04
N LEU A 59 2.39 -0.94 -3.54
CA LEU A 59 2.63 -1.39 -2.18
C LEU A 59 3.61 -2.56 -2.17
N ARG A 60 4.43 -2.62 -1.16
CA ARG A 60 5.38 -3.70 -0.89
C ARG A 60 5.16 -4.22 0.52
N ARG A 61 5.06 -5.53 0.68
CA ARG A 61 4.90 -6.21 1.99
C ARG A 61 3.71 -5.70 2.81
N TRP A 62 2.68 -5.14 2.19
CA TRP A 62 1.49 -4.55 2.81
C TRP A 62 1.73 -3.26 3.61
N ASP A 63 2.94 -2.97 4.06
CA ASP A 63 3.25 -1.86 4.97
C ASP A 63 4.19 -0.81 4.39
N ASP A 64 4.70 -1.01 3.18
CA ASP A 64 5.54 -0.03 2.48
C ASP A 64 4.87 0.45 1.19
N PHE A 65 5.04 1.74 0.88
CA PHE A 65 4.79 2.26 -0.47
C PHE A 65 6.03 2.09 -1.35
N ILE A 66 5.78 1.84 -2.63
CA ILE A 66 6.76 2.02 -3.70
C ILE A 66 6.48 3.37 -4.31
N VAL A 67 7.48 4.25 -4.33
CA VAL A 67 7.35 5.64 -4.80
C VAL A 67 8.44 5.99 -5.81
N ARG A 68 8.16 6.98 -6.64
CA ARG A 68 9.11 7.53 -7.64
C ARG A 68 9.21 9.04 -7.46
N ASN A 69 10.42 9.58 -7.48
CA ASN A 69 10.65 11.02 -7.49
C ASN A 69 10.61 11.61 -8.92
N ALA A 70 10.73 12.93 -9.03
CA ALA A 70 10.73 13.63 -10.32
C ALA A 70 11.91 13.25 -11.24
N ALA A 71 13.02 12.78 -10.68
CA ALA A 71 14.19 12.30 -11.43
C ALA A 71 14.03 10.85 -11.93
N GLY A 72 12.92 10.19 -11.64
CA GLY A 72 12.66 8.80 -12.04
C GLY A 72 13.26 7.75 -11.13
N GLN A 73 13.85 8.13 -10.01
CA GLN A 73 14.38 7.21 -9.03
C GLN A 73 13.27 6.59 -8.19
N THR A 74 13.36 5.29 -7.91
CA THR A 74 12.36 4.53 -7.19
C THR A 74 12.85 4.14 -5.80
N TYR A 75 11.92 4.21 -4.85
CA TYR A 75 12.18 3.92 -3.44
C TYR A 75 11.04 3.12 -2.84
N SER A 76 11.33 2.41 -1.76
CA SER A 76 10.31 1.98 -0.82
C SER A 76 10.35 2.88 0.42
N ILE A 77 9.18 3.10 1.02
CA ILE A 77 9.02 3.91 2.22
C ILE A 77 7.90 3.33 3.06
N PRO A 78 8.05 3.23 4.39
CA PRO A 78 6.95 2.81 5.24
C PRO A 78 5.70 3.67 5.03
N THR A 79 4.53 3.05 5.03
CA THR A 79 3.27 3.81 5.01
C THR A 79 3.10 4.63 6.29
N LEU A 80 3.76 4.21 7.36
CA LEU A 80 3.80 4.89 8.64
C LEU A 80 5.14 4.60 9.36
N PRO A 81 5.96 5.60 9.69
CA PRO A 81 5.75 7.02 9.37
C PRO A 81 6.10 7.35 7.92
N LEU A 82 5.26 8.15 7.30
CA LEU A 82 5.49 8.62 5.93
C LEU A 82 6.40 9.85 5.96
N ASP A 83 7.69 9.60 6.04
CA ASP A 83 8.73 10.60 6.21
C ASP A 83 9.93 10.26 5.29
N THR A 84 10.47 11.26 4.61
CA THR A 84 11.60 11.10 3.68
C THR A 84 12.86 10.52 4.33
N LEU A 85 12.99 10.60 5.65
CA LEU A 85 14.08 9.96 6.40
C LEU A 85 14.12 8.44 6.22
N TYR A 86 12.99 7.83 5.88
CA TYR A 86 12.84 6.37 5.76
C TYR A 86 12.80 5.89 4.31
N LEU A 87 13.14 6.74 3.35
CA LEU A 87 13.29 6.32 1.95
C LEU A 87 14.44 5.32 1.82
N SER A 88 14.16 4.21 1.14
CA SER A 88 15.15 3.18 0.82
C SER A 88 15.10 2.87 -0.67
N SER A 89 16.23 2.82 -1.36
CA SER A 89 16.28 2.50 -2.78
C SER A 89 15.60 1.15 -3.06
N PHE A 90 14.76 1.12 -4.06
CA PHE A 90 14.03 -0.08 -4.47
C PHE A 90 13.93 -0.15 -5.98
N SER A 91 14.25 -1.31 -6.55
CA SER A 91 14.09 -1.56 -7.99
C SER A 91 12.75 -2.25 -8.22
N VAL A 92 11.85 -1.57 -8.94
CA VAL A 92 10.56 -2.15 -9.32
C VAL A 92 10.83 -3.28 -10.33
N PRO A 93 10.33 -4.50 -10.09
CA PRO A 93 10.46 -5.57 -11.05
C PRO A 93 9.75 -5.21 -12.37
N ASP A 94 10.30 -5.67 -13.48
CA ASP A 94 9.67 -5.52 -14.80
C ASP A 94 8.27 -6.17 -14.76
N GLY A 95 7.25 -5.46 -15.26
CA GLY A 95 5.87 -5.95 -15.32
C GLY A 95 5.67 -7.26 -16.09
N LYS A 96 6.71 -7.74 -16.78
CA LYS A 96 6.77 -9.07 -17.41
C LYS A 96 7.28 -10.16 -16.48
N THR A 97 7.80 -9.82 -15.31
CA THR A 97 8.19 -10.80 -14.30
C THR A 97 6.92 -11.42 -13.74
N ALA A 98 6.77 -12.73 -13.95
CA ALA A 98 5.61 -13.45 -13.46
C ALA A 98 5.55 -13.40 -11.93
N LEU A 99 4.59 -12.71 -11.40
CA LEU A 99 4.23 -12.77 -9.98
C LEU A 99 3.56 -14.11 -9.71
N GLN A 100 3.76 -14.69 -8.53
CA GLN A 100 3.12 -15.94 -8.14
C GLN A 100 1.80 -15.65 -7.43
N PRO A 101 0.64 -15.96 -8.03
CA PRO A 101 -0.66 -15.64 -7.46
C PRO A 101 -0.89 -16.28 -6.08
N ASP A 102 -1.37 -15.51 -5.14
CA ASP A 102 -1.85 -16.00 -3.86
C ASP A 102 -3.17 -15.32 -3.48
N GLY A 103 -4.29 -15.95 -3.83
CA GLY A 103 -5.62 -15.40 -3.61
C GLY A 103 -6.02 -15.20 -2.15
N ARG A 104 -5.27 -15.76 -1.19
CA ARG A 104 -5.57 -15.61 0.25
C ARG A 104 -5.51 -14.17 0.71
N PHE A 105 -4.70 -13.33 0.07
CA PHE A 105 -4.47 -11.94 0.47
C PHE A 105 -5.22 -10.92 -0.40
N THR A 106 -6.08 -11.41 -1.29
CA THR A 106 -6.85 -10.53 -2.19
C THR A 106 -7.75 -9.58 -1.42
N GLY A 107 -7.61 -8.28 -1.65
CA GLY A 107 -8.44 -7.24 -1.04
C GLY A 107 -8.17 -6.97 0.43
N LYS A 108 -7.12 -7.58 1.00
CA LYS A 108 -6.76 -7.42 2.42
C LYS A 108 -5.36 -6.87 2.57
N ILE A 109 -5.18 -6.01 3.56
CA ILE A 109 -3.88 -5.47 3.95
C ILE A 109 -3.63 -5.80 5.42
N LYS A 110 -2.43 -6.28 5.71
CA LYS A 110 -1.97 -6.53 7.06
C LYS A 110 -1.81 -5.20 7.80
N TRP A 111 -2.34 -5.13 9.02
CA TRP A 111 -2.28 -3.95 9.85
C TRP A 111 -1.97 -4.28 11.30
N TYR A 112 -1.12 -3.47 11.92
CA TYR A 112 -0.89 -3.52 13.36
C TYR A 112 -1.77 -2.48 14.05
N VAL A 113 -2.65 -2.89 14.94
CA VAL A 113 -3.61 -2.02 15.64
C VAL A 113 -2.88 -0.88 16.35
N LYS A 114 -1.81 -1.21 17.06
CA LYS A 114 -0.81 -0.23 17.49
C LYS A 114 0.41 -0.37 16.59
N PRO A 115 0.75 0.65 15.80
CA PRO A 115 1.88 0.57 14.88
C PRO A 115 3.20 0.24 15.57
N ILE A 116 4.02 -0.57 14.94
CA ILE A 116 5.34 -0.97 15.46
C ILE A 116 6.22 0.26 15.70
N ALA A 117 6.18 1.25 14.81
CA ALA A 117 6.92 2.50 14.94
C ALA A 117 6.55 3.29 16.22
N LEU A 118 5.39 3.01 16.82
CA LEU A 118 4.88 3.63 18.03
C LEU A 118 4.83 2.67 19.22
N GLY A 119 5.58 1.58 19.16
CA GLY A 119 5.76 0.62 20.24
C GLY A 119 4.82 -0.58 20.22
N GLY A 120 4.13 -0.85 19.10
CA GLY A 120 3.27 -2.02 18.95
C GLY A 120 4.07 -3.33 18.82
N ASP A 121 3.44 -4.44 19.19
CA ASP A 121 4.01 -5.78 19.07
C ASP A 121 3.98 -6.25 17.61
N ALA A 122 5.13 -6.67 17.08
CA ALA A 122 5.28 -7.20 15.73
C ALA A 122 4.90 -8.69 15.60
N GLY A 123 4.64 -9.37 16.70
CA GLY A 123 4.30 -10.80 16.71
C GLY A 123 2.92 -11.09 16.14
N VAL A 124 2.67 -12.35 15.82
CA VAL A 124 1.34 -12.84 15.46
C VAL A 124 0.51 -12.93 16.74
N GLY A 125 -0.48 -12.04 16.89
CA GLY A 125 -1.31 -11.95 18.08
C GLY A 125 -2.42 -10.91 17.90
N GLU A 126 -2.96 -10.41 19.00
CA GLU A 126 -4.08 -9.46 19.03
C GLU A 126 -3.77 -8.13 18.36
N ASN A 127 -2.49 -7.75 18.23
CA ASN A 127 -2.07 -6.53 17.57
C ASN A 127 -2.08 -6.64 16.04
N LEU A 128 -2.18 -7.82 15.47
CA LEU A 128 -2.20 -8.06 14.02
C LEU A 128 -3.61 -8.32 13.54
N VAL A 129 -4.07 -7.51 12.59
CA VAL A 129 -5.37 -7.65 11.93
C VAL A 129 -5.23 -7.50 10.41
N TRP A 130 -6.24 -7.93 9.68
CA TRP A 130 -6.35 -7.74 8.24
C TRP A 130 -7.49 -6.78 7.97
N VAL A 131 -7.21 -5.71 7.25
CA VAL A 131 -8.15 -4.63 6.94
C VAL A 131 -8.35 -4.47 5.45
N SER A 132 -9.43 -3.81 5.04
CA SER A 132 -9.64 -3.42 3.64
C SER A 132 -8.67 -2.29 3.23
N HIS A 133 -8.53 -2.07 1.92
CA HIS A 133 -7.72 -0.97 1.40
C HIS A 133 -8.21 0.39 1.86
N GLU A 134 -9.52 0.58 1.95
CA GLU A 134 -10.13 1.83 2.41
C GLU A 134 -9.86 2.07 3.90
N GLU A 135 -10.08 1.08 4.74
CA GLU A 135 -9.77 1.15 6.17
C GLU A 135 -8.27 1.43 6.41
N HIS A 136 -7.41 0.77 5.66
CA HIS A 136 -5.96 0.99 5.73
C HIS A 136 -5.62 2.45 5.41
N GLY A 137 -6.22 3.03 4.37
CA GLY A 137 -6.00 4.44 4.02
C GLY A 137 -6.40 5.39 5.13
N GLN A 138 -7.54 5.17 5.77
CA GLN A 138 -8.01 5.98 6.90
C GLN A 138 -7.09 5.85 8.12
N LEU A 139 -6.67 4.64 8.45
CA LEU A 139 -5.78 4.37 9.58
C LEU A 139 -4.39 4.99 9.36
N VAL A 140 -3.83 4.85 8.17
CA VAL A 140 -2.52 5.43 7.82
C VAL A 140 -2.55 6.96 7.91
N LYS A 141 -3.61 7.61 7.39
CA LYS A 141 -3.76 9.07 7.50
C LYS A 141 -3.82 9.52 8.96
N TRP A 142 -4.64 8.87 9.75
CA TRP A 142 -4.81 9.22 11.16
C TRP A 142 -3.48 9.10 11.93
N TRP A 143 -2.78 8.01 11.76
CA TRP A 143 -1.51 7.77 12.44
C TRP A 143 -0.38 8.68 11.94
N ASN A 144 -0.34 9.00 10.65
CA ASN A 144 0.64 9.97 10.13
C ASN A 144 0.39 11.37 10.67
N ASP A 145 -0.85 11.81 10.80
CA ASP A 145 -1.18 13.08 11.44
C ASP A 145 -0.71 13.10 12.90
N LYS A 146 -0.89 12.01 13.62
CA LYS A 146 -0.38 11.86 14.99
C LYS A 146 1.14 11.87 15.06
N TYR A 147 1.79 11.18 14.13
CA TYR A 147 3.25 11.19 14.02
C TYR A 147 3.80 12.60 13.77
N LEU A 148 3.21 13.35 12.85
CA LEU A 148 3.60 14.74 12.57
C LEU A 148 3.41 15.65 13.79
N ALA A 149 2.33 15.50 14.53
CA ALA A 149 2.08 16.25 15.74
C ALA A 149 3.15 15.97 16.83
N LEU A 150 3.53 14.71 17.01
CA LEU A 150 4.59 14.31 17.94
C LEU A 150 5.95 14.85 17.50
N LYS A 151 6.27 14.78 16.22
CA LYS A 151 7.51 15.33 15.64
C LYS A 151 7.59 16.84 15.84
N ALA A 152 6.52 17.57 15.60
CA ALA A 152 6.44 19.02 15.83
C ALA A 152 6.68 19.38 17.29
N ARG A 153 6.14 18.62 18.25
CA ARG A 153 6.37 18.81 19.69
C ARG A 153 7.83 18.58 20.07
N GLN A 154 8.49 17.59 19.49
CA GLN A 154 9.91 17.34 19.75
C GLN A 154 10.78 18.48 19.23
N VAL A 155 10.51 19.02 18.04
CA VAL A 155 11.20 20.18 17.48
C VAL A 155 10.97 21.42 18.34
N ALA A 156 9.74 21.70 18.77
CA ALA A 156 9.42 22.80 19.66
C ALA A 156 10.11 22.68 21.03
N GLY A 157 10.18 21.46 21.60
CA GLY A 157 10.91 21.17 22.83
C GLY A 157 12.42 21.43 22.72
N LYS A 158 13.05 21.15 21.60
CA LYS A 158 14.47 21.42 21.36
C LYS A 158 14.78 22.91 21.20
N ARG A 159 13.86 23.73 20.70
CA ARG A 159 14.02 25.18 20.56
C ARG A 159 13.91 25.95 21.88
N ARG A 160 13.34 25.33 22.92
CA ARG A 160 13.14 25.94 24.24
C ARG A 160 14.29 25.69 25.22
N ARG A 161 15.29 24.93 24.82
CA ARG A 161 16.46 24.65 25.65
C ARG A 161 17.63 25.57 25.32
#